data_b703d483a51fdcc2e8f5594eec44f1dc
#
_entry.id   b703d483a51fdcc2e8f5594eec44f1dc
#
_cell.length_a   1.000
_cell.length_b   1.000
_cell.length_c   1.000
_cell.angle_alpha   90.00
_cell.angle_beta   90.00
_cell.angle_gamma   90.00
#
_symmetry.space_group_name_H-M   'P 1'
#
loop_
_entity.id
_entity.type
_entity.pdbx_description
1 polymer ?
#
loop_
_entity_poly.entity_id
_entity_poly.type
_entity_poly.pdbx_seq_one_letter_code
_entity_poly.pdbx_strand_id
1 'polypeptide(L)'
;MNIPYLVSLLSSACALIIGIVIHESAHALAAYALGDRTARSRGRVSPNPLNHIDPFGTVLLPLIMILAGGPVFAFAKPVPVYVNNLKNPRRDEVLISLAGPASNIVLACICALILRGMPGATLVSPLSSGVANLLVGFLFTAMSVNLSLAFFNLIPLPPLDGSSILVLFLKGRALQTYYEVQRYAMPILIVVLYVLPSVLHIDLLDWYFGVTVDPLFLGLLRFALGA
;
A
#
# COMPACT_ATOMS: atom_id res chain seq x y z
N MET A 1 12.55 25.30 8.68
CA MET A 1 12.31 23.95 8.11
C MET A 1 13.47 23.65 7.17
N ASN A 2 14.17 22.54 7.34
CA ASN A 2 15.38 22.20 6.58
C ASN A 2 14.99 21.73 5.16
N ILE A 3 15.60 22.29 4.09
CA ILE A 3 15.27 21.94 2.68
C ILE A 3 15.33 20.43 2.42
N PRO A 4 16.39 19.68 2.86
CA PRO A 4 16.44 18.23 2.72
C PRO A 4 15.23 17.50 3.36
N TYR A 5 14.79 17.94 4.52
CA TYR A 5 13.61 17.36 5.17
C TYR A 5 12.34 17.58 4.35
N LEU A 6 12.14 18.78 3.81
CA LEU A 6 10.99 19.09 2.95
C LEU A 6 11.00 18.23 1.68
N VAL A 7 12.17 18.07 1.05
CA VAL A 7 12.34 17.22 -0.14
C VAL A 7 12.00 15.77 0.18
N SER A 8 12.48 15.23 1.30
CA SER A 8 12.18 13.86 1.74
C SER A 8 10.67 13.68 2.00
N LEU A 9 10.05 14.64 2.68
CA LEU A 9 8.61 14.61 2.96
C LEU A 9 7.78 14.62 1.66
N LEU A 10 8.10 15.51 0.73
CA LEU A 10 7.42 15.59 -0.57
C LEU A 10 7.63 14.32 -1.40
N SER A 11 8.85 13.75 -1.40
CA SER A 11 9.15 12.49 -2.07
C SER A 11 8.33 11.35 -1.52
N SER A 12 8.23 11.24 -0.19
CA SER A 12 7.42 10.21 0.47
C SER A 12 5.94 10.38 0.18
N ALA A 13 5.43 11.60 0.22
CA ALA A 13 4.03 11.90 -0.11
C ALA A 13 3.71 11.56 -1.57
N CYS A 14 4.57 11.94 -2.51
CA CYS A 14 4.40 11.60 -3.93
C CYS A 14 4.46 10.08 -4.16
N ALA A 15 5.43 9.38 -3.56
CA ALA A 15 5.55 7.93 -3.66
C ALA A 15 4.31 7.22 -3.10
N LEU A 16 3.80 7.69 -1.96
CA LEU A 16 2.60 7.15 -1.32
C LEU A 16 1.36 7.36 -2.20
N ILE A 17 1.16 8.56 -2.73
CA ILE A 17 0.02 8.87 -3.62
C ILE A 17 0.06 7.99 -4.87
N ILE A 18 1.21 7.89 -5.53
CA ILE A 18 1.39 7.03 -6.71
C ILE A 18 1.11 5.57 -6.35
N GLY A 19 1.66 5.09 -5.23
CA GLY A 19 1.46 3.74 -4.75
C GLY A 19 -0.01 3.42 -4.50
N ILE A 20 -0.74 4.28 -3.80
CA ILE A 20 -2.17 4.13 -3.53
C ILE A 20 -2.99 4.16 -4.83
N VAL A 21 -2.73 5.11 -5.72
CA VAL A 21 -3.49 5.24 -6.98
C VAL A 21 -3.35 3.98 -7.84
N ILE A 22 -2.14 3.44 -7.96
CA ILE A 22 -1.88 2.22 -8.73
C ILE A 22 -2.52 1.02 -8.05
N HIS A 23 -2.42 0.91 -6.74
CA HIS A 23 -3.02 -0.13 -5.91
C HIS A 23 -4.55 -0.19 -6.10
N GLU A 24 -5.25 0.92 -5.89
CA GLU A 24 -6.70 1.01 -6.05
C GLU A 24 -7.14 0.78 -7.51
N SER A 25 -6.36 1.29 -8.47
CA SER A 25 -6.62 1.04 -9.90
C SER A 25 -6.45 -0.43 -10.26
N ALA A 26 -5.50 -1.14 -9.63
CA ALA A 26 -5.29 -2.56 -9.84
C ALA A 26 -6.47 -3.41 -9.34
N HIS A 27 -7.03 -3.09 -8.15
CA HIS A 27 -8.26 -3.70 -7.67
C HIS A 27 -9.43 -3.50 -8.67
N ALA A 28 -9.61 -2.25 -9.12
CA ALA A 28 -10.67 -1.91 -10.05
C ALA A 28 -10.51 -2.62 -11.41
N LEU A 29 -9.28 -2.74 -11.89
CA LEU A 29 -8.94 -3.45 -13.13
C LEU A 29 -9.16 -4.95 -13.01
N ALA A 30 -8.74 -5.55 -11.89
CA ALA A 30 -8.96 -6.97 -11.61
C ALA A 30 -10.45 -7.29 -11.50
N ALA A 31 -11.24 -6.48 -10.78
CA ALA A 31 -12.69 -6.62 -10.70
C ALA A 31 -13.33 -6.58 -12.11
N TYR A 32 -12.92 -5.61 -12.92
CA TYR A 32 -13.39 -5.51 -14.30
C TYR A 32 -13.04 -6.73 -15.15
N ALA A 33 -11.81 -7.22 -15.07
CA ALA A 33 -11.36 -8.40 -15.80
C ALA A 33 -12.10 -9.68 -15.38
N LEU A 34 -12.53 -9.78 -14.11
CA LEU A 34 -13.28 -10.91 -13.54
C LEU A 34 -14.81 -10.79 -13.72
N GLY A 35 -15.29 -9.70 -14.35
CA GLY A 35 -16.68 -9.53 -14.75
C GLY A 35 -17.46 -8.43 -14.05
N ASP A 36 -16.95 -7.87 -12.95
CA ASP A 36 -17.60 -6.76 -12.27
C ASP A 36 -17.21 -5.41 -12.89
N ARG A 37 -18.17 -4.79 -13.56
CA ARG A 37 -17.99 -3.49 -14.22
C ARG A 37 -18.24 -2.29 -13.29
N THR A 38 -18.59 -2.52 -12.03
CA THR A 38 -19.02 -1.47 -11.10
C THR A 38 -17.92 -0.45 -10.84
N ALA A 39 -16.71 -0.90 -10.56
CA ALA A 39 -15.59 -0.01 -10.30
C ALA A 39 -15.23 0.83 -11.55
N ARG A 40 -15.23 0.21 -12.73
CA ARG A 40 -14.98 0.91 -13.99
C ARG A 40 -16.04 1.97 -14.30
N SER A 41 -17.32 1.64 -14.14
CA SER A 41 -18.42 2.58 -14.41
C SER A 41 -18.40 3.81 -13.48
N ARG A 42 -17.74 3.70 -12.32
CA ARG A 42 -17.51 4.79 -11.36
C ARG A 42 -16.16 5.51 -11.56
N GLY A 43 -15.46 5.27 -12.67
CA GLY A 43 -14.20 5.93 -12.99
C GLY A 43 -13.02 5.51 -12.11
N ARG A 44 -13.10 4.32 -11.46
CA ARG A 44 -12.05 3.84 -10.54
C ARG A 44 -10.85 3.20 -11.24
N VAL A 45 -10.97 2.80 -12.49
CA VAL A 45 -9.85 2.40 -13.35
C VAL A 45 -9.23 3.67 -13.92
N SER A 46 -8.43 4.37 -13.14
CA SER A 46 -7.93 5.71 -13.51
C SER A 46 -6.62 6.03 -12.79
N PRO A 47 -5.62 6.60 -13.46
CA PRO A 47 -4.41 7.11 -12.83
C PRO A 47 -4.63 8.45 -12.12
N ASN A 48 -5.83 9.04 -12.18
CA ASN A 48 -6.13 10.30 -11.52
C ASN A 48 -6.30 10.10 -10.00
N PRO A 49 -5.42 10.67 -9.15
CA PRO A 49 -5.48 10.50 -7.70
C PRO A 49 -6.80 10.99 -7.09
N LEU A 50 -7.44 12.00 -7.68
CA LEU A 50 -8.72 12.53 -7.18
C LEU A 50 -9.86 11.50 -7.19
N ASN A 51 -9.75 10.48 -8.04
CA ASN A 51 -10.73 9.39 -8.07
C ASN A 51 -10.58 8.42 -6.90
N HIS A 52 -9.42 8.41 -6.22
CA HIS A 52 -9.07 7.48 -5.15
C HIS A 52 -8.97 8.12 -3.78
N ILE A 53 -8.85 9.45 -3.72
CA ILE A 53 -8.78 10.22 -2.48
C ILE A 53 -10.17 10.23 -1.81
N ASP A 54 -10.19 9.93 -0.53
CA ASP A 54 -11.31 10.20 0.36
C ASP A 54 -11.02 11.50 1.13
N PRO A 55 -11.86 12.55 1.01
CA PRO A 55 -11.60 13.83 1.67
C PRO A 55 -11.44 13.70 3.20
N PHE A 56 -12.18 12.80 3.81
CA PHE A 56 -12.09 12.56 5.26
C PHE A 56 -10.89 11.66 5.59
N GLY A 57 -10.81 10.45 5.01
CA GLY A 57 -9.82 9.44 5.37
C GLY A 57 -8.40 9.76 4.90
N THR A 58 -8.27 10.42 3.73
CA THR A 58 -6.96 10.70 3.14
C THR A 58 -6.41 12.08 3.54
N VAL A 59 -7.28 13.04 3.91
CA VAL A 59 -6.87 14.42 4.17
C VAL A 59 -7.21 14.85 5.59
N LEU A 60 -8.49 14.85 5.96
CA LEU A 60 -8.93 15.44 7.22
C LEU A 60 -8.47 14.62 8.44
N LEU A 61 -8.61 13.30 8.38
CA LEU A 61 -8.23 12.42 9.49
C LEU A 61 -6.72 12.49 9.80
N PRO A 62 -5.81 12.33 8.83
CA PRO A 62 -4.37 12.51 9.06
C PRO A 62 -4.02 13.89 9.63
N LEU A 63 -4.67 14.96 9.13
CA LEU A 63 -4.44 16.31 9.61
C LEU A 63 -4.83 16.46 11.09
N ILE A 64 -6.00 15.94 11.48
CA ILE A 64 -6.44 15.96 12.90
C ILE A 64 -5.45 15.16 13.77
N MET A 65 -5.01 14.00 13.31
CA MET A 65 -4.09 13.13 14.06
C MET A 65 -2.71 13.80 14.24
N ILE A 66 -2.20 14.48 13.20
CA ILE A 66 -0.96 15.26 13.29
C ILE A 66 -1.10 16.39 14.32
N LEU A 67 -2.21 17.14 14.27
CA LEU A 67 -2.47 18.23 15.21
C LEU A 67 -2.64 17.73 16.67
N ALA A 68 -3.17 16.54 16.85
CA ALA A 68 -3.30 15.88 18.15
C ALA A 68 -1.98 15.26 18.67
N GLY A 69 -0.90 15.25 17.85
CA GLY A 69 0.38 14.63 18.22
C GLY A 69 0.34 13.11 18.31
N GLY A 70 -0.69 12.49 17.72
CA GLY A 70 -0.86 11.03 17.68
C GLY A 70 -0.25 10.38 16.43
N PRO A 71 -0.27 9.05 16.38
CA PRO A 71 0.15 8.31 15.20
C PRO A 71 -0.78 8.63 14.02
N VAL A 72 -0.19 8.82 12.84
CA VAL A 72 -0.94 9.25 11.64
C VAL A 72 -1.46 8.03 10.90
N PHE A 73 -2.78 8.00 10.68
CA PHE A 73 -3.44 6.99 9.88
C PHE A 73 -4.23 7.65 8.74
N ALA A 74 -4.14 7.09 7.55
CA ALA A 74 -4.88 7.52 6.37
C ALA A 74 -5.46 6.33 5.63
N PHE A 75 -6.60 6.50 4.99
CA PHE A 75 -7.17 5.49 4.10
C PHE A 75 -7.71 6.11 2.83
N ALA A 76 -7.63 5.36 1.74
CA ALA A 76 -8.18 5.72 0.46
C ALA A 76 -9.69 5.39 0.40
N LYS A 77 -10.36 5.96 -0.57
CA LYS A 77 -11.75 5.62 -0.88
C LYS A 77 -11.82 4.20 -1.46
N PRO A 78 -12.45 3.23 -0.81
CA PRO A 78 -12.42 1.83 -1.25
C PRO A 78 -13.03 1.65 -2.65
N VAL A 79 -12.48 0.68 -3.40
CA VAL A 79 -13.02 0.28 -4.69
C VAL A 79 -14.32 -0.49 -4.48
N PRO A 80 -15.44 -0.05 -5.09
CA PRO A 80 -16.69 -0.77 -4.97
C PRO A 80 -16.66 -2.05 -5.82
N VAL A 81 -16.79 -3.19 -5.18
CA VAL A 81 -16.86 -4.51 -5.81
C VAL A 81 -18.19 -5.17 -5.46
N TYR A 82 -18.90 -5.63 -6.48
CA TYR A 82 -20.13 -6.41 -6.31
C TYR A 82 -19.84 -7.89 -6.52
N VAL A 83 -19.71 -8.61 -5.42
CA VAL A 83 -19.34 -10.03 -5.41
C VAL A 83 -20.30 -10.89 -6.25
N ASN A 84 -21.59 -10.51 -6.32
CA ASN A 84 -22.61 -11.22 -7.13
C ASN A 84 -22.40 -11.10 -8.65
N ASN A 85 -21.59 -10.15 -9.11
CA ASN A 85 -21.23 -10.01 -10.53
C ASN A 85 -20.06 -10.91 -10.94
N LEU A 86 -19.40 -11.55 -9.98
CA LEU A 86 -18.22 -12.37 -10.19
C LEU A 86 -18.63 -13.82 -10.53
N LYS A 87 -17.88 -14.48 -11.41
CA LYS A 87 -18.14 -15.85 -11.81
C LYS A 87 -17.90 -16.85 -10.69
N ASN A 88 -16.82 -16.65 -9.94
CA ASN A 88 -16.43 -17.46 -8.80
C ASN A 88 -16.21 -16.55 -7.57
N PRO A 89 -17.27 -16.14 -6.87
CA PRO A 89 -17.25 -15.07 -5.89
C PRO A 89 -16.08 -15.13 -4.91
N ARG A 90 -15.84 -16.27 -4.26
CA ARG A 90 -14.79 -16.40 -3.25
C ARG A 90 -13.37 -16.30 -3.82
N ARG A 91 -13.12 -17.00 -4.94
CA ARG A 91 -11.82 -16.98 -5.61
C ARG A 91 -11.55 -15.59 -6.18
N ASP A 92 -12.53 -15.04 -6.86
CA ASP A 92 -12.40 -13.78 -7.59
C ASP A 92 -12.25 -12.62 -6.60
N GLU A 93 -12.93 -12.65 -5.44
CA GLU A 93 -12.73 -11.70 -4.34
C GLU A 93 -11.25 -11.67 -3.88
N VAL A 94 -10.65 -12.83 -3.67
CA VAL A 94 -9.23 -12.93 -3.28
C VAL A 94 -8.31 -12.43 -4.40
N LEU A 95 -8.58 -12.76 -5.65
CA LEU A 95 -7.77 -12.28 -6.78
C LEU A 95 -7.84 -10.76 -6.92
N ILE A 96 -9.02 -10.17 -6.71
CA ILE A 96 -9.20 -8.73 -6.69
C ILE A 96 -8.40 -8.11 -5.55
N SER A 97 -8.52 -8.63 -4.34
CA SER A 97 -7.80 -8.11 -3.17
C SER A 97 -6.28 -8.24 -3.32
N LEU A 98 -5.77 -9.32 -3.89
CA LEU A 98 -4.33 -9.47 -4.11
C LEU A 98 -3.78 -8.59 -5.25
N ALA A 99 -4.61 -8.07 -6.13
CA ALA A 99 -4.17 -7.25 -7.25
C ALA A 99 -3.51 -5.94 -6.80
N GLY A 100 -4.03 -5.31 -5.72
CA GLY A 100 -3.43 -4.11 -5.12
C GLY A 100 -2.01 -4.35 -4.63
N PRO A 101 -1.80 -5.23 -3.65
CA PRO A 101 -0.46 -5.56 -3.16
C PRO A 101 0.50 -6.01 -4.26
N ALA A 102 0.03 -6.84 -5.20
CA ALA A 102 0.85 -7.29 -6.33
C ALA A 102 1.32 -6.11 -7.20
N SER A 103 0.45 -5.14 -7.45
CA SER A 103 0.80 -3.94 -8.23
C SER A 103 1.88 -3.10 -7.53
N ASN A 104 1.84 -2.98 -6.21
CA ASN A 104 2.87 -2.28 -5.44
C ASN A 104 4.22 -3.01 -5.49
N ILE A 105 4.23 -4.35 -5.40
CA ILE A 105 5.47 -5.13 -5.57
C ILE A 105 6.05 -4.90 -6.97
N VAL A 106 5.22 -4.94 -8.01
CA VAL A 106 5.65 -4.66 -9.39
C VAL A 106 6.23 -3.26 -9.51
N LEU A 107 5.60 -2.26 -8.88
CA LEU A 107 6.10 -0.88 -8.90
C LEU A 107 7.45 -0.75 -8.18
N ALA A 108 7.64 -1.43 -7.05
CA ALA A 108 8.95 -1.49 -6.37
C ALA A 108 10.03 -2.13 -7.25
N CYS A 109 9.70 -3.22 -7.97
CA CYS A 109 10.61 -3.85 -8.94
C CYS A 109 10.94 -2.92 -10.11
N ILE A 110 9.97 -2.15 -10.61
CA ILE A 110 10.21 -1.14 -11.65
C ILE A 110 11.18 -0.07 -11.16
N CYS A 111 11.02 0.42 -9.94
CA CYS A 111 11.96 1.38 -9.33
C CYS A 111 13.38 0.80 -9.27
N ALA A 112 13.54 -0.46 -8.84
CA ALA A 112 14.84 -1.14 -8.80
C ALA A 112 15.46 -1.30 -10.20
N LEU A 113 14.66 -1.64 -11.22
CA LEU A 113 15.10 -1.74 -12.62
C LEU A 113 15.57 -0.40 -13.17
N ILE A 114 14.85 0.69 -12.89
CA ILE A 114 15.23 2.03 -13.31
C ILE A 114 16.56 2.41 -12.64
N LEU A 115 16.71 2.19 -11.33
CA LEU A 115 17.96 2.44 -10.60
C LEU A 115 19.13 1.66 -11.21
N ARG A 116 18.94 0.37 -11.54
CA ARG A 116 19.96 -0.46 -12.17
C ARG A 116 20.40 0.05 -13.56
N GLY A 117 19.47 0.63 -14.30
CA GLY A 117 19.78 1.22 -15.61
C GLY A 117 20.49 2.57 -15.55
N MET A 118 20.61 3.18 -14.36
CA MET A 118 21.31 4.46 -14.19
C MET A 118 22.83 4.24 -14.17
N PRO A 119 23.63 5.18 -14.75
CA PRO A 119 25.08 5.09 -14.65
C PRO A 119 25.57 5.02 -13.20
N GLY A 120 26.49 4.12 -12.88
CA GLY A 120 26.99 3.90 -11.51
C GLY A 120 27.55 5.18 -10.88
N ALA A 121 28.14 6.08 -11.67
CA ALA A 121 28.57 7.41 -11.22
C ALA A 121 27.40 8.27 -10.68
N THR A 122 26.19 8.08 -11.17
CA THR A 122 24.99 8.82 -10.70
C THR A 122 24.50 8.30 -9.36
N LEU A 123 24.67 7.00 -9.09
CA LEU A 123 24.21 6.35 -7.85
C LEU A 123 25.13 6.65 -6.66
N VAL A 124 26.41 6.92 -6.90
CA VAL A 124 27.46 7.00 -5.84
C VAL A 124 28.11 8.37 -5.74
N SER A 125 27.96 9.25 -6.73
CA SER A 125 28.67 10.55 -6.76
C SER A 125 27.86 11.68 -6.10
N PRO A 126 28.41 12.32 -5.06
CA PRO A 126 27.82 13.56 -4.51
C PRO A 126 27.88 14.74 -5.50
N LEU A 127 28.65 14.62 -6.60
CA LEU A 127 28.79 15.63 -7.66
C LEU A 127 27.79 15.43 -8.82
N SER A 128 26.93 14.43 -8.78
CA SER A 128 25.85 14.33 -9.77
C SER A 128 24.90 15.54 -9.68
N SER A 129 24.35 15.98 -10.79
CA SER A 129 23.43 17.12 -10.82
C SER A 129 22.36 16.95 -9.74
N GLY A 130 21.96 18.02 -9.04
CA GLY A 130 20.97 17.97 -7.95
C GLY A 130 19.68 17.23 -8.33
N VAL A 131 19.30 17.26 -9.63
CA VAL A 131 18.13 16.53 -10.18
C VAL A 131 18.34 15.02 -10.17
N ALA A 132 19.55 14.53 -10.51
CA ALA A 132 19.83 13.09 -10.51
C ALA A 132 19.77 12.51 -9.08
N ASN A 133 20.30 13.22 -8.10
CA ASN A 133 20.22 12.82 -6.69
C ASN A 133 18.79 12.81 -6.17
N LEU A 134 17.97 13.79 -6.58
CA LEU A 134 16.54 13.83 -6.24
C LEU A 134 15.80 12.64 -6.84
N LEU A 135 16.07 12.29 -8.09
CA LEU A 135 15.45 11.13 -8.75
C LEU A 135 15.86 9.81 -8.07
N VAL A 136 17.14 9.63 -7.79
CA VAL A 136 17.65 8.44 -7.08
C VAL A 136 16.99 8.33 -5.71
N GLY A 137 16.99 9.41 -4.92
CA GLY A 137 16.33 9.45 -3.62
C GLY A 137 14.84 9.14 -3.68
N PHE A 138 14.15 9.71 -4.68
CA PHE A 138 12.73 9.40 -4.92
C PHE A 138 12.50 7.93 -5.26
N LEU A 139 13.30 7.30 -6.12
CA LEU A 139 13.16 5.90 -6.50
C LEU A 139 13.41 4.96 -5.32
N PHE A 140 14.40 5.25 -4.46
CA PHE A 140 14.59 4.49 -3.21
C PHE A 140 13.38 4.62 -2.28
N THR A 141 12.89 5.84 -2.09
CA THR A 141 11.69 6.10 -1.27
C THR A 141 10.47 5.37 -1.85
N ALA A 142 10.26 5.46 -3.17
CA ALA A 142 9.14 4.80 -3.85
C ALA A 142 9.23 3.27 -3.73
N MET A 143 10.42 2.68 -3.85
CA MET A 143 10.63 1.25 -3.66
C MET A 143 10.26 0.83 -2.23
N SER A 144 10.73 1.54 -1.21
CA SER A 144 10.42 1.25 0.20
C SER A 144 8.92 1.42 0.48
N VAL A 145 8.33 2.55 0.10
CA VAL A 145 6.89 2.84 0.33
C VAL A 145 6.01 1.79 -0.32
N ASN A 146 6.31 1.38 -1.55
CA ASN A 146 5.48 0.40 -2.26
C ASN A 146 5.61 -1.01 -1.66
N LEU A 147 6.79 -1.43 -1.23
CA LEU A 147 6.93 -2.69 -0.47
C LEU A 147 6.15 -2.62 0.84
N SER A 148 6.28 -1.52 1.59
CA SER A 148 5.53 -1.33 2.85
C SER A 148 4.03 -1.36 2.63
N LEU A 149 3.50 -0.68 1.58
CA LEU A 149 2.09 -0.73 1.22
C LEU A 149 1.63 -2.15 0.87
N ALA A 150 2.42 -2.89 0.08
CA ALA A 150 2.09 -4.26 -0.31
C ALA A 150 1.99 -5.17 0.92
N PHE A 151 3.01 -5.20 1.75
CA PHE A 151 3.06 -6.10 2.91
C PHE A 151 2.11 -5.68 4.02
N PHE A 152 1.91 -4.38 4.24
CA PHE A 152 0.88 -3.88 5.15
C PHE A 152 -0.51 -4.41 4.75
N ASN A 153 -0.87 -4.29 3.48
CA ASN A 153 -2.15 -4.78 2.98
C ASN A 153 -2.24 -6.32 2.93
N LEU A 154 -1.14 -7.05 2.94
CA LEU A 154 -1.13 -8.52 3.02
C LEU A 154 -1.33 -9.07 4.46
N ILE A 155 -1.34 -8.22 5.49
CA ILE A 155 -1.70 -8.65 6.86
C ILE A 155 -3.11 -9.23 6.85
N PRO A 156 -3.33 -10.46 7.40
CA PRO A 156 -4.64 -11.12 7.37
C PRO A 156 -5.61 -10.54 8.42
N LEU A 157 -5.74 -9.24 8.45
CA LEU A 157 -6.60 -8.50 9.38
C LEU A 157 -7.54 -7.57 8.61
N PRO A 158 -8.87 -7.67 8.75
CA PRO A 158 -9.78 -6.70 8.17
C PRO A 158 -9.50 -5.27 8.69
N PRO A 159 -9.55 -4.23 7.86
CA PRO A 159 -10.05 -4.18 6.49
C PRO A 159 -8.99 -4.39 5.40
N LEU A 160 -7.81 -4.92 5.74
CA LEU A 160 -6.68 -5.07 4.81
C LEU A 160 -6.96 -6.22 3.80
N ASP A 161 -6.37 -6.12 2.61
CA ASP A 161 -6.59 -7.03 1.49
C ASP A 161 -6.25 -8.49 1.81
N GLY A 162 -5.19 -8.72 2.61
CA GLY A 162 -4.77 -10.04 3.06
C GLY A 162 -5.85 -10.79 3.82
N SER A 163 -6.80 -10.09 4.45
CA SER A 163 -7.90 -10.72 5.16
C SER A 163 -8.84 -11.51 4.22
N SER A 164 -8.94 -11.13 2.95
CA SER A 164 -9.75 -11.83 1.95
C SER A 164 -9.26 -13.27 1.70
N ILE A 165 -7.98 -13.56 1.92
CA ILE A 165 -7.42 -14.92 1.79
C ILE A 165 -8.15 -15.88 2.74
N LEU A 166 -8.58 -15.41 3.90
CA LEU A 166 -9.32 -16.22 4.88
C LEU A 166 -10.64 -16.72 4.30
N VAL A 167 -11.28 -15.99 3.37
CA VAL A 167 -12.55 -16.37 2.74
C VAL A 167 -12.45 -17.70 2.00
N LEU A 168 -11.28 -18.07 1.49
CA LEU A 168 -11.06 -19.36 0.83
C LEU A 168 -11.20 -20.55 1.79
N PHE A 169 -10.82 -20.37 3.04
CA PHE A 169 -10.76 -21.43 4.05
C PHE A 169 -11.99 -21.44 4.94
N LEU A 170 -12.68 -20.29 5.10
CA LEU A 170 -13.85 -20.17 5.97
C LEU A 170 -15.12 -20.71 5.31
N LYS A 171 -15.96 -21.42 6.08
CA LYS A 171 -17.24 -21.98 5.63
C LYS A 171 -18.31 -21.80 6.73
N GLY A 172 -19.58 -21.78 6.30
CA GLY A 172 -20.71 -21.76 7.22
C GLY A 172 -20.66 -20.60 8.21
N ARG A 173 -20.80 -20.90 9.50
CA ARG A 173 -20.81 -19.89 10.57
C ARG A 173 -19.53 -19.07 10.63
N ALA A 174 -18.36 -19.69 10.44
CA ALA A 174 -17.09 -18.98 10.47
C ALA A 174 -16.99 -17.88 9.40
N LEU A 175 -17.51 -18.13 8.20
CA LEU A 175 -17.59 -17.12 7.14
C LEU A 175 -18.57 -15.99 7.48
N GLN A 176 -19.71 -16.32 8.08
CA GLN A 176 -20.66 -15.30 8.54
C GLN A 176 -20.05 -14.42 9.62
N THR A 177 -19.40 -15.01 10.63
CA THR A 177 -18.67 -14.27 11.67
C THR A 177 -17.60 -13.38 11.08
N TYR A 178 -16.85 -13.84 10.06
CA TYR A 178 -15.86 -13.02 9.37
C TYR A 178 -16.49 -11.74 8.77
N TYR A 179 -17.60 -11.87 8.05
CA TYR A 179 -18.29 -10.71 7.48
C TYR A 179 -18.95 -9.81 8.55
N GLU A 180 -19.36 -10.36 9.67
CA GLU A 180 -19.84 -9.58 10.82
C GLU A 180 -18.70 -8.78 11.46
N VAL A 181 -17.51 -9.38 11.65
CA VAL A 181 -16.32 -8.73 12.20
C VAL A 181 -15.82 -7.63 11.28
N GLN A 182 -15.98 -7.77 9.97
CA GLN A 182 -15.61 -6.71 9.01
C GLN A 182 -16.30 -5.38 9.28
N ARG A 183 -17.48 -5.35 9.91
CA ARG A 183 -18.17 -4.12 10.32
C ARG A 183 -17.38 -3.32 11.36
N TYR A 184 -16.55 -4.01 12.14
CA TYR A 184 -15.71 -3.43 13.19
C TYR A 184 -14.23 -3.38 12.77
N ALA A 185 -13.94 -3.55 11.48
CA ALA A 185 -12.59 -3.68 10.97
C ALA A 185 -11.70 -2.47 11.33
N MET A 186 -12.22 -1.24 11.16
CA MET A 186 -11.44 -0.03 11.47
C MET A 186 -11.12 0.10 12.97
N PRO A 187 -12.08 -0.02 13.92
CA PRO A 187 -11.76 -0.07 15.33
C PRO A 187 -10.76 -1.18 15.71
N ILE A 188 -10.92 -2.38 15.14
CA ILE A 188 -10.02 -3.50 15.41
C ILE A 188 -8.61 -3.18 14.91
N LEU A 189 -8.48 -2.65 13.70
CA LEU A 189 -7.18 -2.26 13.14
C LEU A 189 -6.48 -1.23 14.03
N ILE A 190 -7.20 -0.20 14.49
CA ILE A 190 -6.67 0.83 15.38
C ILE A 190 -6.20 0.20 16.70
N VAL A 191 -6.98 -0.68 17.29
CA VAL A 191 -6.59 -1.36 18.54
C VAL A 191 -5.34 -2.21 18.34
N VAL A 192 -5.27 -3.00 17.26
CA VAL A 192 -4.13 -3.89 16.99
C VAL A 192 -2.86 -3.11 16.65
N LEU A 193 -2.98 -2.01 15.90
CA LEU A 193 -1.81 -1.27 15.43
C LEU A 193 -1.31 -0.18 16.39
N TYR A 194 -2.16 0.34 17.28
CA TYR A 194 -1.81 1.45 18.16
C TYR A 194 -1.97 1.14 19.63
N VAL A 195 -3.12 0.59 20.05
CA VAL A 195 -3.37 0.34 21.46
C VAL A 195 -2.55 -0.85 21.96
N LEU A 196 -2.57 -1.95 21.23
CA LEU A 196 -1.86 -3.17 21.63
C LEU A 196 -0.34 -2.97 21.72
N PRO A 197 0.35 -2.36 20.74
CA PRO A 197 1.77 -2.05 20.84
C PRO A 197 2.09 -1.12 22.01
N SER A 198 1.27 -0.08 22.24
CA SER A 198 1.51 0.87 23.34
C SER A 198 1.36 0.23 24.72
N VAL A 199 0.47 -0.75 24.88
CA VAL A 199 0.26 -1.48 26.15
C VAL A 199 1.31 -2.56 26.35
N LEU A 200 1.65 -3.30 25.29
CA LEU A 200 2.62 -4.40 25.37
C LEU A 200 4.07 -3.95 25.23
N HIS A 201 4.32 -2.70 24.83
CA HIS A 201 5.65 -2.16 24.52
C HIS A 201 6.38 -3.00 23.44
N ILE A 202 5.64 -3.54 22.48
CA ILE A 202 6.14 -4.35 21.36
C ILE A 202 5.70 -3.67 20.08
N ASP A 203 6.65 -3.33 19.21
CA ASP A 203 6.33 -2.85 17.85
C ASP A 203 6.13 -4.02 16.89
N LEU A 204 4.86 -4.46 16.80
CA LEU A 204 4.47 -5.60 15.96
C LEU A 204 4.67 -5.30 14.48
N LEU A 205 4.49 -4.04 14.06
CA LEU A 205 4.68 -3.65 12.66
C LEU A 205 6.16 -3.61 12.29
N ASP A 206 7.00 -3.07 13.16
CA ASP A 206 8.44 -3.04 12.94
C ASP A 206 8.99 -4.47 12.83
N TRP A 207 8.63 -5.35 13.76
CA TRP A 207 8.99 -6.76 13.68
C TRP A 207 8.51 -7.41 12.36
N TYR A 208 7.23 -7.19 11.98
CA TYR A 208 6.66 -7.76 10.76
C TYR A 208 7.38 -7.24 9.51
N PHE A 209 7.66 -5.95 9.43
CA PHE A 209 8.38 -5.36 8.30
C PHE A 209 9.83 -5.80 8.26
N GLY A 210 10.48 -5.96 9.40
CA GLY A 210 11.84 -6.48 9.50
C GLY A 210 12.01 -7.90 8.91
N VAL A 211 10.96 -8.73 8.98
CA VAL A 211 11.00 -10.09 8.39
C VAL A 211 10.42 -10.19 6.98
N THR A 212 9.65 -9.21 6.53
CA THR A 212 8.97 -9.23 5.22
C THR A 212 9.50 -8.20 4.24
N VAL A 213 9.49 -6.92 4.62
CA VAL A 213 9.86 -5.79 3.75
C VAL A 213 11.38 -5.67 3.62
N ASP A 214 12.11 -5.68 4.74
CA ASP A 214 13.54 -5.39 4.75
C ASP A 214 14.38 -6.38 3.92
N PRO A 215 14.16 -7.71 3.98
CA PRO A 215 14.91 -8.64 3.15
C PRO A 215 14.67 -8.43 1.66
N LEU A 216 13.44 -8.11 1.27
CA LEU A 216 13.09 -7.83 -0.12
C LEU A 216 13.64 -6.48 -0.59
N PHE A 217 13.54 -5.47 0.24
CA PHE A 217 14.13 -4.16 -0.04
C PHE A 217 15.63 -4.27 -0.25
N LEU A 218 16.34 -4.96 0.66
CA LEU A 218 17.78 -5.20 0.53
C LEU A 218 18.12 -6.03 -0.71
N GLY A 219 17.30 -7.03 -1.04
CA GLY A 219 17.45 -7.82 -2.27
C GLY A 219 17.33 -6.96 -3.53
N LEU A 220 16.29 -6.14 -3.61
CA LEU A 220 16.08 -5.20 -4.73
C LEU A 220 17.18 -4.13 -4.78
N LEU A 221 17.64 -3.66 -3.62
CA LEU A 221 18.75 -2.71 -3.53
C LEU A 221 20.04 -3.29 -4.07
N ARG A 222 20.43 -4.49 -3.66
CA ARG A 222 21.59 -5.21 -4.21
C ARG A 222 21.47 -5.39 -5.72
N PHE A 223 20.32 -5.83 -6.19
CA PHE A 223 20.05 -5.95 -7.62
C PHE A 223 20.24 -4.60 -8.33
N ALA A 224 19.68 -3.51 -7.79
CA ALA A 224 19.80 -2.17 -8.37
C ALA A 224 21.24 -1.66 -8.42
N LEU A 225 22.04 -1.97 -7.40
CA LEU A 225 23.44 -1.57 -7.33
C LEU A 225 24.39 -2.51 -8.09
N GLY A 226 23.92 -3.66 -8.56
CA GLY A 226 24.75 -4.64 -9.28
C GLY A 226 25.63 -5.47 -8.36
N ALA A 227 25.26 -5.59 -7.07
CA ALA A 227 25.99 -6.32 -6.04
C ALA A 227 25.40 -7.74 -5.82
#